data_30fab7dd6173084a274bf3b7aa76ffe6
#
_entry.id   30fab7dd6173084a274bf3b7aa76ffe6
#
_cell.length_a   1.000
_cell.length_b   1.000
_cell.length_c   1.000
_cell.angle_alpha   90.00
_cell.angle_beta   90.00
_cell.angle_gamma   90.00
#
_symmetry.space_group_name_H-M   'P 1'
#
loop_
_entity.id
_entity.type
_entity.pdbx_description
1 polymer ?
#
loop_
_entity_poly.entity_id
_entity_poly.type
_entity_poly.pdbx_seq_one_letter_code
_entity_poly.pdbx_strand_id
1 'polypeptide(L)'
;MEHSEQHKVIKICVTICRFVLAGVFVFSGFVKTIDPMGTYYKILDYVEALGLMDVLPQFIFSMTSFMLGMVEFCLGVYLFFGIRRIITPYLSVLIMCVMTPLTLWIAIFNPVSDCGCFGDAVTLSNWETFGKNVVLLLMSLVLLKWRKHITPLVSVRLDWLIAIYGFVYIFFVGGYCYRYLPIFDFRPYHVGADIAQGMIVPAGEKPTVYESRFILRKDGEEKEFTLEDYPDSTWTFVDSKTIIKEKGYEPPIQDFSILSMADGEDITEAILSDENYTFLLVAHQLNLADDGSIDLINELYDYSLEYGYNFYCLTSSSQEDIELWKENTGAEYPFCFVDNITLKTMIRSNPGLMLLKKGVVYQKWSVRNLPDEYELLGPLELLPIGSCDKESLFYKIIWAFSWFFFPLFLISMLDLLYKRYYKRNHNLKNEYE
;
A
#
# COMPACT_ATOMS: atom_id res chain seq x y z
N MET A 1 -27.95 41.91 12.01
CA MET A 1 -27.42 41.50 10.69
C MET A 1 -26.07 40.80 10.83
N GLU A 2 -25.15 41.34 11.58
CA GLU A 2 -23.76 40.80 11.78
C GLU A 2 -23.71 39.38 12.37
N HIS A 3 -24.53 39.08 13.36
CA HIS A 3 -24.63 37.72 13.93
C HIS A 3 -25.11 36.65 12.94
N SER A 4 -25.99 36.99 12.01
CA SER A 4 -26.50 36.07 10.97
C SER A 4 -25.45 35.77 9.91
N GLU A 5 -24.62 36.76 9.56
CA GLU A 5 -23.51 36.60 8.63
C GLU A 5 -22.39 35.75 9.21
N GLN A 6 -22.01 36.00 10.47
CA GLN A 6 -21.00 35.16 11.18
C GLN A 6 -21.43 33.68 11.26
N HIS A 7 -22.70 33.39 11.54
CA HIS A 7 -23.22 32.02 11.55
C HIS A 7 -23.13 31.33 10.18
N LYS A 8 -23.36 32.07 9.09
CA LYS A 8 -23.23 31.52 7.74
C LYS A 8 -21.78 31.21 7.40
N VAL A 9 -20.84 32.11 7.71
CA VAL A 9 -19.41 31.91 7.47
C VAL A 9 -18.87 30.68 8.25
N ILE A 10 -19.22 30.56 9.54
CA ILE A 10 -18.83 29.41 10.36
C ILE A 10 -19.37 28.10 9.75
N LYS A 11 -20.63 28.09 9.33
CA LYS A 11 -21.23 26.89 8.72
C LYS A 11 -20.54 26.47 7.43
N ILE A 12 -20.18 27.46 6.58
CA ILE A 12 -19.42 27.19 5.34
C ILE A 12 -18.03 26.62 5.68
N CYS A 13 -17.29 27.25 6.59
CA CYS A 13 -15.98 26.79 7.02
C CYS A 13 -16.03 25.36 7.57
N VAL A 14 -16.97 25.07 8.49
CA VAL A 14 -17.17 23.72 9.04
C VAL A 14 -17.48 22.70 7.94
N THR A 15 -18.30 23.09 6.96
CA THR A 15 -18.68 22.21 5.84
C THR A 15 -17.47 21.89 4.97
N ILE A 16 -16.65 22.89 4.62
CA ILE A 16 -15.43 22.69 3.84
C ILE A 16 -14.45 21.79 4.60
N CYS A 17 -14.12 22.13 5.86
CA CYS A 17 -13.23 21.31 6.70
C CYS A 17 -13.71 19.86 6.79
N ARG A 18 -15.00 19.65 6.95
CA ARG A 18 -15.60 18.33 7.03
C ARG A 18 -15.39 17.50 5.77
N PHE A 19 -15.68 18.05 4.59
CA PHE A 19 -15.57 17.29 3.35
C PHE A 19 -14.12 17.07 2.93
N VAL A 20 -13.22 18.02 3.20
CA VAL A 20 -11.79 17.83 2.97
C VAL A 20 -11.25 16.71 3.87
N LEU A 21 -11.52 16.77 5.17
CA LEU A 21 -11.11 15.70 6.10
C LEU A 21 -11.74 14.36 5.72
N ALA A 22 -13.03 14.34 5.37
CA ALA A 22 -13.70 13.11 4.94
C ALA A 22 -13.01 12.50 3.72
N GLY A 23 -12.70 13.28 2.69
CA GLY A 23 -12.02 12.81 1.49
C GLY A 23 -10.64 12.25 1.78
N VAL A 24 -9.84 12.96 2.60
CA VAL A 24 -8.49 12.51 2.97
C VAL A 24 -8.54 11.22 3.80
N PHE A 25 -9.42 11.12 4.80
CA PHE A 25 -9.53 9.91 5.62
C PHE A 25 -10.09 8.72 4.85
N VAL A 26 -11.08 8.92 3.96
CA VAL A 26 -11.59 7.84 3.09
C VAL A 26 -10.48 7.33 2.18
N PHE A 27 -9.76 8.24 1.51
CA PHE A 27 -8.67 7.87 0.60
C PHE A 27 -7.53 7.18 1.34
N SER A 28 -7.02 7.78 2.43
CA SER A 28 -5.94 7.22 3.25
C SER A 28 -6.30 5.84 3.83
N GLY A 29 -7.49 5.73 4.40
CA GLY A 29 -7.97 4.47 4.98
C GLY A 29 -8.21 3.40 3.92
N PHE A 30 -8.75 3.77 2.75
CA PHE A 30 -8.96 2.84 1.64
C PHE A 30 -7.64 2.29 1.12
N VAL A 31 -6.67 3.16 0.81
CA VAL A 31 -5.36 2.74 0.28
C VAL A 31 -4.62 1.83 1.25
N LYS A 32 -4.61 2.14 2.56
CA LYS A 32 -4.01 1.27 3.58
C LYS A 32 -4.73 -0.08 3.70
N THR A 33 -6.04 -0.09 3.51
CA THR A 33 -6.84 -1.32 3.62
C THR A 33 -6.69 -2.22 2.42
N ILE A 34 -6.46 -1.69 1.22
CA ILE A 34 -6.20 -2.52 0.03
C ILE A 34 -4.77 -3.08 -0.01
N ASP A 35 -3.79 -2.45 0.67
CA ASP A 35 -2.47 -3.03 0.88
C ASP A 35 -2.12 -3.11 2.38
N PRO A 36 -2.76 -4.03 3.13
CA PRO A 36 -2.51 -4.16 4.56
C PRO A 36 -1.09 -4.66 4.86
N MET A 37 -0.48 -5.45 3.96
CA MET A 37 0.89 -5.91 4.11
C MET A 37 1.90 -4.78 3.89
N GLY A 38 1.67 -3.86 2.94
CA GLY A 38 2.50 -2.67 2.78
C GLY A 38 2.44 -1.77 4.03
N THR A 39 1.25 -1.57 4.59
CA THR A 39 1.09 -0.86 5.87
C THR A 39 1.81 -1.58 7.04
N TYR A 40 1.75 -2.92 7.07
CA TYR A 40 2.47 -3.75 8.06
C TYR A 40 3.98 -3.54 7.98
N TYR A 41 4.57 -3.59 6.78
CA TYR A 41 6.01 -3.37 6.61
C TYR A 41 6.43 -1.96 7.06
N LYS A 42 5.65 -0.92 6.73
CA LYS A 42 5.91 0.44 7.22
C LYS A 42 5.84 0.55 8.75
N ILE A 43 4.91 -0.16 9.40
CA ILE A 43 4.86 -0.20 10.88
C ILE A 43 6.11 -0.87 11.43
N LEU A 44 6.59 -1.96 10.82
CA LEU A 44 7.83 -2.61 11.22
C LEU A 44 9.03 -1.67 11.09
N ASP A 45 9.17 -0.94 9.98
CA ASP A 45 10.24 0.05 9.78
C ASP A 45 10.25 1.10 10.91
N TYR A 46 9.06 1.58 11.34
CA TYR A 46 8.95 2.51 12.47
C TYR A 46 9.35 1.90 13.81
N VAL A 47 8.89 0.68 14.05
CA VAL A 47 9.17 -0.05 15.31
C VAL A 47 10.65 -0.37 15.42
N GLU A 48 11.27 -0.75 14.29
CA GLU A 48 12.72 -0.99 14.20
C GLU A 48 13.51 0.30 14.44
N ALA A 49 13.15 1.40 13.79
CA ALA A 49 13.78 2.71 13.98
C ALA A 49 13.67 3.23 15.42
N LEU A 50 12.64 2.80 16.17
CA LEU A 50 12.45 3.11 17.59
C LEU A 50 13.14 2.11 18.53
N GLY A 51 13.71 1.01 18.01
CA GLY A 51 14.32 -0.07 18.81
C GLY A 51 13.32 -0.86 19.64
N LEU A 52 12.07 -1.00 19.16
CA LEU A 52 10.96 -1.61 19.89
C LEU A 52 10.54 -2.98 19.30
N MET A 53 11.34 -3.59 18.41
CA MET A 53 10.99 -4.86 17.75
C MET A 53 10.72 -6.00 18.72
N ASP A 54 11.49 -6.09 19.81
CA ASP A 54 11.39 -7.18 20.79
C ASP A 54 10.32 -6.93 21.87
N VAL A 55 9.67 -5.76 21.85
CA VAL A 55 8.72 -5.36 22.92
C VAL A 55 7.34 -5.95 22.71
N LEU A 56 6.92 -6.12 21.44
CA LEU A 56 5.56 -6.55 21.09
C LEU A 56 5.59 -7.73 20.12
N PRO A 57 4.67 -8.69 20.27
CA PRO A 57 4.51 -9.80 19.32
C PRO A 57 4.12 -9.30 17.93
N GLN A 58 4.63 -9.94 16.88
CA GLN A 58 4.41 -9.56 15.48
C GLN A 58 2.92 -9.48 15.08
N PHE A 59 2.06 -10.32 15.67
CA PHE A 59 0.63 -10.30 15.36
C PHE A 59 -0.04 -8.96 15.71
N ILE A 60 0.48 -8.23 16.72
CA ILE A 60 -0.03 -6.90 17.11
C ILE A 60 0.21 -5.91 15.97
N PHE A 61 1.36 -5.96 15.32
CA PHE A 61 1.67 -5.05 14.20
C PHE A 61 0.78 -5.35 12.99
N SER A 62 0.53 -6.64 12.69
CA SER A 62 -0.40 -7.05 11.65
C SER A 62 -1.84 -6.61 11.93
N MET A 63 -2.33 -6.80 13.16
CA MET A 63 -3.64 -6.30 13.56
C MET A 63 -3.73 -4.78 13.50
N THR A 64 -2.68 -4.08 13.93
CA THR A 64 -2.64 -2.61 13.90
C THR A 64 -2.70 -2.09 12.47
N SER A 65 -1.96 -2.70 11.56
CA SER A 65 -1.98 -2.39 10.13
C SER A 65 -3.40 -2.48 9.56
N PHE A 66 -4.07 -3.60 9.77
CA PHE A 66 -5.41 -3.85 9.28
C PHE A 66 -6.44 -2.87 9.90
N MET A 67 -6.39 -2.70 11.22
CA MET A 67 -7.32 -1.83 11.95
C MET A 67 -7.14 -0.35 11.64
N LEU A 68 -5.91 0.10 11.42
CA LEU A 68 -5.61 1.51 11.14
C LEU A 68 -6.33 1.99 9.87
N GLY A 69 -6.19 1.25 8.76
CA GLY A 69 -6.88 1.58 7.51
C GLY A 69 -8.39 1.58 7.66
N MET A 70 -8.96 0.58 8.34
CA MET A 70 -10.40 0.47 8.57
C MET A 70 -10.94 1.63 9.42
N VAL A 71 -10.24 2.00 10.49
CA VAL A 71 -10.67 3.10 11.39
C VAL A 71 -10.63 4.42 10.64
N GLU A 72 -9.56 4.69 9.88
CA GLU A 72 -9.47 5.91 9.05
C GLU A 72 -10.59 5.97 8.03
N PHE A 73 -10.85 4.89 7.30
CA PHE A 73 -11.93 4.83 6.30
C PHE A 73 -13.30 5.09 6.93
N CYS A 74 -13.63 4.37 8.01
CA CYS A 74 -14.90 4.56 8.72
C CYS A 74 -15.06 5.99 9.24
N LEU A 75 -13.99 6.57 9.80
CA LEU A 75 -13.98 7.95 10.26
C LEU A 75 -14.27 8.92 9.11
N GLY A 76 -13.65 8.72 7.96
CA GLY A 76 -13.91 9.50 6.74
C GLY A 76 -15.37 9.40 6.29
N VAL A 77 -15.94 8.20 6.27
CA VAL A 77 -17.37 7.97 5.97
C VAL A 77 -18.28 8.69 6.98
N TYR A 78 -17.97 8.60 8.27
CA TYR A 78 -18.76 9.27 9.32
C TYR A 78 -18.69 10.78 9.20
N LEU A 79 -17.53 11.33 8.87
CA LEU A 79 -17.39 12.76 8.57
C LEU A 79 -18.20 13.14 7.33
N PHE A 80 -18.13 12.36 6.25
CA PHE A 80 -18.85 12.65 5.01
C PHE A 80 -20.35 12.73 5.21
N PHE A 81 -20.96 11.75 5.91
CA PHE A 81 -22.39 11.75 6.19
C PHE A 81 -22.79 12.63 7.35
N GLY A 82 -21.83 13.08 8.18
CA GLY A 82 -22.06 13.89 9.37
C GLY A 82 -22.78 13.12 10.47
N ILE A 83 -22.52 11.81 10.57
CA ILE A 83 -23.08 10.92 11.59
C ILE A 83 -22.22 10.95 12.87
N ARG A 84 -22.81 10.54 14.00
CA ARG A 84 -22.09 10.53 15.30
C ARG A 84 -21.38 11.86 15.61
N ARG A 85 -22.02 13.00 15.35
CA ARG A 85 -21.48 14.38 15.39
C ARG A 85 -20.74 14.78 16.68
N ILE A 86 -20.88 14.02 17.74
CA ILE A 86 -20.14 14.25 18.98
C ILE A 86 -18.81 13.48 18.95
N ILE A 87 -18.85 12.20 18.65
CA ILE A 87 -17.69 11.29 18.74
C ILE A 87 -16.72 11.49 17.58
N THR A 88 -17.25 11.63 16.36
CA THR A 88 -16.44 11.70 15.12
C THR A 88 -15.40 12.82 15.14
N PRO A 89 -15.71 14.10 15.52
CA PRO A 89 -14.69 15.13 15.62
C PRO A 89 -13.64 14.88 16.70
N TYR A 90 -13.99 14.24 17.82
CA TYR A 90 -13.01 13.86 18.85
C TYR A 90 -12.04 12.81 18.34
N LEU A 91 -12.53 11.77 17.65
CA LEU A 91 -11.69 10.73 17.07
C LEU A 91 -10.78 11.31 15.97
N SER A 92 -11.28 12.24 15.16
CA SER A 92 -10.49 12.95 14.16
C SER A 92 -9.33 13.71 14.80
N VAL A 93 -9.59 14.48 15.86
CA VAL A 93 -8.52 15.19 16.59
C VAL A 93 -7.55 14.20 17.24
N LEU A 94 -8.06 13.13 17.87
CA LEU A 94 -7.21 12.12 18.51
C LEU A 94 -6.21 11.50 17.52
N ILE A 95 -6.68 11.05 16.35
CA ILE A 95 -5.82 10.49 15.32
C ILE A 95 -4.81 11.53 14.85
N MET A 96 -5.24 12.75 14.57
CA MET A 96 -4.33 13.79 14.10
C MET A 96 -3.33 14.25 15.16
N CYS A 97 -3.68 14.19 16.45
CA CYS A 97 -2.75 14.46 17.56
C CYS A 97 -1.67 13.39 17.70
N VAL A 98 -1.90 12.16 17.24
CA VAL A 98 -0.89 11.11 17.19
C VAL A 98 -0.06 11.22 15.90
N MET A 99 -0.73 11.39 14.76
CA MET A 99 -0.07 11.38 13.45
C MET A 99 0.79 12.64 13.21
N THR A 100 0.41 13.80 13.73
CA THR A 100 1.17 15.03 13.49
C THR A 100 2.54 15.02 14.18
N PRO A 101 2.69 14.68 15.48
CA PRO A 101 4.00 14.52 16.12
C PRO A 101 4.84 13.40 15.50
N LEU A 102 4.21 12.27 15.12
CA LEU A 102 4.91 11.17 14.46
C LEU A 102 5.54 11.63 13.14
N THR A 103 4.76 12.33 12.29
CA THR A 103 5.29 12.84 11.02
C THR A 103 6.31 13.97 11.19
N LEU A 104 6.25 14.74 12.27
CA LEU A 104 7.31 15.69 12.61
C LEU A 104 8.61 14.97 12.96
N TRP A 105 8.53 13.91 13.78
CA TRP A 105 9.69 13.09 14.12
C TRP A 105 10.33 12.48 12.86
N ILE A 106 9.48 11.92 11.96
CA ILE A 106 9.94 11.37 10.67
C ILE A 106 10.62 12.46 9.81
N ALA A 107 10.05 13.67 9.76
CA ALA A 107 10.60 14.76 8.96
C ALA A 107 11.95 15.29 9.49
N ILE A 108 12.17 15.24 10.81
CA ILE A 108 13.42 15.70 11.44
C ILE A 108 14.53 14.64 11.34
N PHE A 109 14.22 13.39 11.69
CA PHE A 109 15.22 12.33 11.83
C PHE A 109 15.37 11.47 10.56
N ASN A 110 14.42 11.54 9.64
CA ASN A 110 14.39 10.82 8.36
C ASN A 110 14.68 9.30 8.48
N PRO A 111 14.09 8.60 9.46
CA PRO A 111 14.36 7.18 9.71
C PRO A 111 13.82 6.28 8.60
N VAL A 112 12.85 6.76 7.81
CA VAL A 112 12.21 6.06 6.69
C VAL A 112 12.08 7.02 5.51
N SER A 113 12.11 6.48 4.29
CA SER A 113 12.06 7.27 3.05
C SER A 113 10.75 8.06 2.89
N ASP A 114 9.64 7.46 3.31
CA ASP A 114 8.30 8.07 3.26
C ASP A 114 7.43 7.59 4.43
N CYS A 115 6.43 8.39 4.80
CA CYS A 115 5.52 8.09 5.91
C CYS A 115 4.50 6.97 5.60
N GLY A 116 4.30 6.58 4.34
CA GLY A 116 3.27 5.60 3.94
C GLY A 116 1.81 6.03 4.23
N CYS A 117 1.54 7.33 4.49
CA CYS A 117 0.19 7.81 4.82
C CYS A 117 -0.85 7.51 3.73
N PHE A 118 -0.41 7.47 2.47
CA PHE A 118 -1.23 7.15 1.30
C PHE A 118 -0.72 5.88 0.59
N GLY A 119 0.03 5.01 1.31
CA GLY A 119 0.64 3.82 0.73
C GLY A 119 1.48 4.14 -0.50
N ASP A 120 1.51 3.21 -1.45
CA ASP A 120 2.24 3.38 -2.72
C ASP A 120 1.42 4.17 -3.78
N ALA A 121 0.17 4.59 -3.47
CA ALA A 121 -0.67 5.33 -4.41
C ALA A 121 -0.23 6.78 -4.60
N VAL A 122 0.29 7.44 -3.55
CA VAL A 122 0.82 8.79 -3.58
C VAL A 122 2.00 8.90 -2.63
N THR A 123 3.19 9.06 -3.17
CA THR A 123 4.41 9.30 -2.40
C THR A 123 4.58 10.79 -2.13
N LEU A 124 4.68 11.15 -0.86
CA LEU A 124 4.95 12.52 -0.40
C LEU A 124 6.25 12.54 0.37
N SER A 125 7.02 13.60 0.23
CA SER A 125 8.17 13.82 1.08
C SER A 125 7.75 13.94 2.57
N ASN A 126 8.68 13.65 3.48
CA ASN A 126 8.41 13.68 4.91
C ASN A 126 7.93 15.06 5.40
N TRP A 127 8.48 16.17 4.84
CA TRP A 127 8.05 17.54 5.16
C TRP A 127 6.69 17.89 4.59
N GLU A 128 6.36 17.46 3.36
CA GLU A 128 5.01 17.65 2.78
C GLU A 128 3.96 16.91 3.60
N THR A 129 4.28 15.70 4.03
CA THR A 129 3.40 14.89 4.90
C THR A 129 3.15 15.57 6.24
N PHE A 130 4.19 16.11 6.88
CA PHE A 130 4.03 16.88 8.11
C PHE A 130 3.17 18.12 7.88
N GLY A 131 3.46 18.91 6.85
CA GLY A 131 2.67 20.12 6.51
C GLY A 131 1.19 19.81 6.28
N LYS A 132 0.91 18.76 5.52
CA LYS A 132 -0.46 18.23 5.31
C LYS A 132 -1.12 17.89 6.67
N ASN A 133 -0.44 17.16 7.55
CA ASN A 133 -1.00 16.73 8.83
C ASN A 133 -1.27 17.91 9.77
N VAL A 134 -0.45 18.96 9.78
CA VAL A 134 -0.72 20.21 10.52
C VAL A 134 -2.02 20.84 10.04
N VAL A 135 -2.23 20.95 8.72
CA VAL A 135 -3.47 21.50 8.16
C VAL A 135 -4.68 20.64 8.54
N LEU A 136 -4.57 19.33 8.45
CA LEU A 136 -5.65 18.40 8.83
C LEU A 136 -5.96 18.46 10.34
N LEU A 137 -4.95 18.62 11.19
CA LEU A 137 -5.13 18.83 12.63
C LEU A 137 -5.91 20.12 12.90
N LEU A 138 -5.54 21.23 12.28
CA LEU A 138 -6.25 22.50 12.42
C LEU A 138 -7.71 22.38 11.95
N MET A 139 -7.97 21.74 10.83
CA MET A 139 -9.34 21.48 10.36
C MET A 139 -10.12 20.60 11.33
N SER A 140 -9.50 19.58 11.93
CA SER A 140 -10.13 18.71 12.94
C SER A 140 -10.49 19.50 14.21
N LEU A 141 -9.64 20.42 14.66
CA LEU A 141 -9.92 21.32 15.79
C LEU A 141 -11.08 22.29 15.46
N VAL A 142 -11.15 22.78 14.23
CA VAL A 142 -12.31 23.58 13.77
C VAL A 142 -13.60 22.77 13.87
N LEU A 143 -13.61 21.52 13.39
CA LEU A 143 -14.79 20.65 13.50
C LEU A 143 -15.17 20.38 14.96
N LEU A 144 -14.20 20.15 15.82
CA LEU A 144 -14.44 19.88 17.24
C LEU A 144 -15.06 21.09 17.93
N LYS A 145 -14.50 22.30 17.70
CA LYS A 145 -14.99 23.55 18.30
C LYS A 145 -16.42 23.89 17.85
N TRP A 146 -16.72 23.74 16.57
CA TRP A 146 -18.03 24.08 15.99
C TRP A 146 -18.88 22.87 15.59
N ARG A 147 -18.73 21.74 16.29
CA ARG A 147 -19.43 20.48 16.01
C ARG A 147 -20.97 20.60 15.90
N LYS A 148 -21.57 21.59 16.58
CA LYS A 148 -23.01 21.87 16.52
C LYS A 148 -23.48 22.34 15.14
N HIS A 149 -22.57 22.85 14.30
CA HIS A 149 -22.86 23.33 12.94
C HIS A 149 -22.72 22.23 11.88
N ILE A 150 -22.29 21.02 12.27
CA ILE A 150 -22.24 19.88 11.36
C ILE A 150 -23.67 19.45 11.02
N THR A 151 -24.03 19.57 9.74
CA THR A 151 -25.34 19.17 9.23
C THR A 151 -25.29 17.73 8.72
N PRO A 152 -26.10 16.79 9.24
CA PRO A 152 -26.12 15.42 8.73
C PRO A 152 -26.75 15.40 7.33
N LEU A 153 -26.23 14.52 6.46
CA LEU A 153 -26.81 14.28 5.13
C LEU A 153 -28.02 13.33 5.21
N VAL A 154 -28.07 12.49 6.23
CA VAL A 154 -29.12 11.47 6.45
C VAL A 154 -29.81 11.67 7.78
N SER A 155 -30.96 11.01 7.96
CA SER A 155 -31.67 10.99 9.25
C SER A 155 -30.87 10.22 10.31
N VAL A 156 -30.92 10.67 11.54
CA VAL A 156 -30.28 10.00 12.71
C VAL A 156 -30.70 8.52 12.82
N ARG A 157 -31.91 8.18 12.34
CA ARG A 157 -32.38 6.78 12.30
C ARG A 157 -31.56 5.87 11.43
N LEU A 158 -30.88 6.39 10.41
CA LEU A 158 -30.07 5.65 9.46
C LEU A 158 -28.57 5.72 9.76
N ASP A 159 -28.13 6.45 10.78
CA ASP A 159 -26.72 6.57 11.17
C ASP A 159 -26.07 5.20 11.37
N TRP A 160 -26.78 4.28 12.03
CA TRP A 160 -26.28 2.93 12.31
C TRP A 160 -26.10 2.09 11.03
N LEU A 161 -27.03 2.25 10.06
CA LEU A 161 -26.99 1.50 8.81
C LEU A 161 -25.79 1.92 7.96
N ILE A 162 -25.53 3.23 7.85
CA ILE A 162 -24.34 3.75 7.14
C ILE A 162 -23.07 3.33 7.86
N ALA A 163 -23.06 3.37 9.20
CA ALA A 163 -21.90 2.97 9.98
C ALA A 163 -21.56 1.49 9.79
N ILE A 164 -22.55 0.62 9.87
CA ILE A 164 -22.37 -0.82 9.65
C ILE A 164 -21.99 -1.11 8.20
N TYR A 165 -22.66 -0.48 7.23
CA TYR A 165 -22.35 -0.70 5.83
C TYR A 165 -20.90 -0.30 5.51
N GLY A 166 -20.44 0.88 5.92
CA GLY A 166 -19.07 1.33 5.73
C GLY A 166 -18.03 0.39 6.36
N PHE A 167 -18.31 -0.08 7.59
CA PHE A 167 -17.48 -1.03 8.29
C PHE A 167 -17.43 -2.39 7.57
N VAL A 168 -18.57 -2.96 7.20
CA VAL A 168 -18.67 -4.25 6.51
C VAL A 168 -17.98 -4.19 5.16
N TYR A 169 -18.22 -3.12 4.39
CA TYR A 169 -17.57 -2.93 3.10
C TYR A 169 -16.03 -2.96 3.22
N ILE A 170 -15.47 -2.12 4.08
CA ILE A 170 -14.01 -2.01 4.19
C ILE A 170 -13.39 -3.26 4.84
N PHE A 171 -14.12 -3.94 5.74
CA PHE A 171 -13.70 -5.20 6.33
C PHE A 171 -13.57 -6.31 5.27
N PHE A 172 -14.54 -6.45 4.38
CA PHE A 172 -14.47 -7.45 3.31
C PHE A 172 -13.40 -7.13 2.27
N VAL A 173 -13.27 -5.85 1.89
CA VAL A 173 -12.20 -5.41 0.98
C VAL A 173 -10.82 -5.71 1.57
N GLY A 174 -10.60 -5.30 2.81
CA GLY A 174 -9.32 -5.54 3.49
C GLY A 174 -9.05 -7.03 3.74
N GLY A 175 -10.06 -7.80 4.13
CA GLY A 175 -9.96 -9.24 4.30
C GLY A 175 -9.61 -9.97 3.01
N TYR A 176 -10.21 -9.56 1.90
CA TYR A 176 -9.85 -10.07 0.57
C TYR A 176 -8.40 -9.75 0.22
N CYS A 177 -7.97 -8.48 0.34
CA CYS A 177 -6.62 -8.05 0.02
C CYS A 177 -5.55 -8.66 0.94
N TYR A 178 -5.88 -8.91 2.21
CA TYR A 178 -5.00 -9.60 3.15
C TYR A 178 -4.83 -11.09 2.81
N ARG A 179 -5.92 -11.73 2.34
CA ARG A 179 -5.92 -13.15 2.00
C ARG A 179 -5.28 -13.46 0.65
N TYR A 180 -5.45 -12.55 -0.32
CA TYR A 180 -4.99 -12.73 -1.69
C TYR A 180 -3.94 -11.65 -2.03
N LEU A 181 -4.19 -10.84 -3.04
CA LEU A 181 -3.35 -9.72 -3.44
C LEU A 181 -4.16 -8.42 -3.41
N PRO A 182 -3.50 -7.26 -3.32
CA PRO A 182 -4.15 -5.96 -3.44
C PRO A 182 -4.99 -5.87 -4.72
N ILE A 183 -6.27 -5.44 -4.58
CA ILE A 183 -7.16 -5.23 -5.74
C ILE A 183 -6.59 -4.17 -6.67
N PHE A 184 -5.98 -3.13 -6.09
CA PHE A 184 -5.26 -2.09 -6.81
C PHE A 184 -3.79 -2.19 -6.44
N ASP A 185 -2.96 -2.57 -7.40
CA ASP A 185 -1.52 -2.62 -7.23
C ASP A 185 -0.90 -1.34 -7.80
N PHE A 186 -0.50 -0.42 -6.92
CA PHE A 186 0.14 0.84 -7.29
C PHE A 186 1.66 0.75 -7.40
N ARG A 187 2.22 -0.44 -7.17
CA ARG A 187 3.65 -0.67 -7.17
C ARG A 187 4.19 -0.83 -8.60
N PRO A 188 5.50 -0.64 -8.80
CA PRO A 188 6.12 -0.71 -10.13
C PRO A 188 5.96 -2.06 -10.85
N TYR A 189 5.71 -3.14 -10.09
CA TYR A 189 5.59 -4.51 -10.60
C TYR A 189 4.13 -4.95 -10.79
N HIS A 190 3.19 -4.03 -11.02
CA HIS A 190 1.77 -4.39 -11.27
C HIS A 190 1.59 -5.13 -12.59
N VAL A 191 0.48 -5.84 -12.74
CA VAL A 191 0.12 -6.52 -14.01
C VAL A 191 0.07 -5.50 -15.16
N GLY A 192 0.79 -5.80 -16.25
CA GLY A 192 0.98 -4.92 -17.40
C GLY A 192 2.16 -3.96 -17.28
N ALA A 193 2.90 -3.95 -16.16
CA ALA A 193 4.14 -3.19 -16.03
C ALA A 193 5.27 -3.85 -16.84
N ASP A 194 6.06 -3.03 -17.51
CA ASP A 194 7.31 -3.43 -18.15
C ASP A 194 8.46 -3.11 -17.19
N ILE A 195 9.08 -4.15 -16.62
CA ILE A 195 10.13 -4.02 -15.62
C ILE A 195 11.35 -3.33 -16.23
N ALA A 196 11.74 -3.73 -17.45
CA ALA A 196 12.91 -3.15 -18.12
C ALA A 196 12.72 -1.66 -18.38
N GLN A 197 11.53 -1.21 -18.82
CA GLN A 197 11.23 0.20 -18.99
C GLN A 197 11.17 0.94 -17.64
N GLY A 198 10.71 0.28 -16.60
CA GLY A 198 10.65 0.82 -15.24
C GLY A 198 12.03 1.12 -14.64
N MET A 199 13.10 0.53 -15.16
CA MET A 199 14.47 0.74 -14.72
C MET A 199 15.20 1.87 -15.48
N ILE A 200 14.64 2.36 -16.58
CA ILE A 200 15.31 3.31 -17.46
C ILE A 200 14.91 4.75 -17.14
N VAL A 201 15.91 5.64 -17.16
CA VAL A 201 15.66 7.09 -17.16
C VAL A 201 15.18 7.48 -18.57
N PRO A 202 13.98 8.11 -18.71
CA PRO A 202 13.46 8.50 -20.02
C PRO A 202 14.41 9.45 -20.78
N ALA A 203 14.42 9.33 -22.10
CA ALA A 203 15.23 10.20 -22.93
C ALA A 203 14.85 11.68 -22.73
N GLY A 204 15.83 12.51 -22.33
CA GLY A 204 15.65 13.92 -22.05
C GLY A 204 15.54 14.28 -20.56
N GLU A 205 15.32 13.32 -19.68
CA GLU A 205 15.38 13.52 -18.23
C GLU A 205 16.82 13.31 -17.72
N LYS A 206 17.19 14.04 -16.69
CA LYS A 206 18.49 13.82 -16.01
C LYS A 206 18.27 12.88 -14.83
N PRO A 207 19.13 11.87 -14.64
CA PRO A 207 19.04 11.02 -13.46
C PRO A 207 19.34 11.83 -12.20
N THR A 208 18.79 11.38 -11.08
CA THR A 208 19.17 11.88 -9.75
C THR A 208 20.63 11.52 -9.48
N VAL A 209 21.42 12.52 -9.08
CA VAL A 209 22.84 12.34 -8.74
C VAL A 209 22.93 12.17 -7.22
N TYR A 210 23.43 11.01 -6.81
CA TYR A 210 23.69 10.69 -5.42
C TYR A 210 25.17 10.90 -5.10
N GLU A 211 25.45 11.38 -3.89
CA GLU A 211 26.79 11.49 -3.32
C GLU A 211 26.85 10.64 -2.05
N SER A 212 27.68 9.60 -2.06
CA SER A 212 27.92 8.78 -0.87
C SER A 212 28.91 9.48 0.03
N ARG A 213 28.53 9.67 1.30
CA ARG A 213 29.38 10.19 2.37
C ARG A 213 29.65 9.11 3.38
N PHE A 214 30.91 8.91 3.69
CA PHE A 214 31.38 7.92 4.63
C PHE A 214 31.72 8.60 5.96
N ILE A 215 31.15 8.11 7.04
CA ILE A 215 31.49 8.55 8.39
C ILE A 215 32.60 7.63 8.90
N LEU A 216 33.77 8.20 9.11
CA LEU A 216 34.95 7.49 9.57
C LEU A 216 35.39 8.07 10.91
N ARG A 217 35.95 7.23 11.78
CA ARG A 217 36.43 7.59 13.11
C ARG A 217 37.94 7.37 13.20
N LYS A 218 38.64 8.37 13.76
CA LYS A 218 40.04 8.29 14.14
C LYS A 218 40.23 9.05 15.45
N ASP A 219 40.93 8.46 16.40
CA ASP A 219 41.27 9.07 17.70
C ASP A 219 40.06 9.59 18.49
N GLY A 220 38.86 8.99 18.28
CA GLY A 220 37.61 9.37 18.94
C GLY A 220 36.83 10.48 18.22
N GLU A 221 37.36 11.08 17.17
CA GLU A 221 36.67 12.06 16.34
C GLU A 221 36.06 11.40 15.11
N GLU A 222 34.78 11.73 14.80
CA GLU A 222 34.07 11.31 13.59
C GLU A 222 34.09 12.44 12.56
N LYS A 223 34.41 12.09 11.31
CA LYS A 223 34.38 13.02 10.18
C LYS A 223 33.70 12.38 8.97
N GLU A 224 33.01 13.21 8.20
CA GLU A 224 32.40 12.82 6.93
C GLU A 224 33.41 13.02 5.79
N PHE A 225 33.50 12.01 4.92
CA PHE A 225 34.34 11.99 3.72
C PHE A 225 33.51 11.61 2.51
N THR A 226 33.89 12.14 1.35
CA THR A 226 33.35 11.69 0.05
C THR A 226 34.23 10.58 -0.52
N LEU A 227 33.80 10.00 -1.64
CA LEU A 227 34.60 8.98 -2.34
C LEU A 227 35.92 9.57 -2.90
N GLU A 228 35.89 10.87 -3.23
CA GLU A 228 37.06 11.59 -3.77
C GLU A 228 38.10 11.91 -2.69
N ASP A 229 37.64 12.15 -1.45
CA ASP A 229 38.47 12.51 -0.30
C ASP A 229 38.62 11.36 0.70
N TYR A 230 38.37 10.11 0.27
CA TYR A 230 38.40 8.95 1.16
C TYR A 230 39.81 8.76 1.76
N PRO A 231 39.97 8.77 3.10
CA PRO A 231 41.26 8.77 3.73
C PRO A 231 41.93 7.39 3.71
N ASP A 232 43.16 7.33 4.20
CA ASP A 232 43.94 6.10 4.30
C ASP A 232 43.39 5.11 5.35
N SER A 233 44.00 3.93 5.42
CA SER A 233 43.58 2.81 6.29
C SER A 233 43.70 3.09 7.81
N THR A 234 44.10 4.29 8.22
CA THR A 234 44.16 4.67 9.64
C THR A 234 42.82 5.09 10.22
N TRP A 235 41.81 5.29 9.39
CA TRP A 235 40.45 5.60 9.77
C TRP A 235 39.58 4.35 9.79
N THR A 236 38.74 4.24 10.82
CA THR A 236 37.79 3.12 10.94
C THR A 236 36.44 3.54 10.43
N PHE A 237 35.84 2.72 9.55
CA PHE A 237 34.48 2.94 9.05
C PHE A 237 33.46 2.84 10.20
N VAL A 238 32.55 3.80 10.28
CA VAL A 238 31.46 3.85 11.26
C VAL A 238 30.11 3.69 10.54
N ASP A 239 29.86 4.53 9.51
CA ASP A 239 28.58 4.55 8.80
C ASP A 239 28.76 5.18 7.41
N SER A 240 27.75 5.01 6.55
CA SER A 240 27.68 5.69 5.27
C SER A 240 26.31 6.32 5.06
N LYS A 241 26.29 7.55 4.52
CA LYS A 241 25.07 8.27 4.17
C LYS A 241 25.09 8.63 2.70
N THR A 242 24.01 8.29 2.00
CA THR A 242 23.79 8.74 0.63
C THR A 242 22.94 10.00 0.65
N ILE A 243 23.44 11.08 0.09
CA ILE A 243 22.72 12.35 -0.05
C ILE A 243 22.43 12.63 -1.54
N ILE A 244 21.28 13.25 -1.80
CA ILE A 244 20.95 13.69 -3.16
C ILE A 244 21.71 15.00 -3.42
N LYS A 245 22.65 14.96 -4.36
CA LYS A 245 23.41 16.15 -4.81
C LYS A 245 22.62 16.98 -5.81
N GLU A 246 22.00 16.31 -6.78
CA GLU A 246 21.12 16.94 -7.76
C GLU A 246 19.86 16.06 -7.90
N LYS A 247 18.69 16.65 -7.66
CA LYS A 247 17.42 15.93 -7.82
C LYS A 247 17.07 15.88 -9.30
N GLY A 248 16.99 14.69 -9.85
CA GLY A 248 16.55 14.39 -11.20
C GLY A 248 15.38 13.43 -11.22
N TYR A 249 15.26 12.70 -12.33
CA TYR A 249 14.29 11.61 -12.46
C TYR A 249 14.81 10.37 -11.72
N GLU A 250 13.95 9.78 -10.92
CA GLU A 250 14.17 8.51 -10.24
C GLU A 250 13.33 7.44 -10.92
N PRO A 251 13.95 6.42 -11.55
CA PRO A 251 13.18 5.31 -12.11
C PRO A 251 12.34 4.63 -11.03
N PRO A 252 11.11 4.21 -11.36
CA PRO A 252 10.23 3.54 -10.38
C PRO A 252 10.80 2.19 -9.91
N ILE A 253 11.70 1.58 -10.67
CA ILE A 253 12.43 0.37 -10.31
C ILE A 253 13.91 0.72 -10.26
N GLN A 254 14.49 0.60 -9.07
CA GLN A 254 15.90 0.87 -8.82
C GLN A 254 16.57 -0.43 -8.35
N ASP A 255 17.85 -0.62 -8.74
CA ASP A 255 18.72 -1.70 -8.25
C ASP A 255 18.12 -3.12 -8.36
N PHE A 256 17.27 -3.36 -9.37
CA PHE A 256 16.69 -4.67 -9.60
C PHE A 256 17.72 -5.60 -10.24
N SER A 257 18.11 -6.64 -9.51
CA SER A 257 19.02 -7.67 -10.00
C SER A 257 18.59 -9.05 -9.51
N ILE A 258 18.74 -10.05 -10.39
CA ILE A 258 18.45 -11.46 -10.11
C ILE A 258 19.77 -12.23 -10.24
N LEU A 259 20.33 -12.66 -9.12
CA LEU A 259 21.58 -13.41 -9.08
C LEU A 259 21.30 -14.90 -8.95
N SER A 260 21.76 -15.70 -9.88
CA SER A 260 21.68 -17.16 -9.80
C SER A 260 22.49 -17.67 -8.60
N MET A 261 21.86 -18.49 -7.75
CA MET A 261 22.55 -19.05 -6.58
C MET A 261 23.46 -20.25 -6.92
N ALA A 262 23.38 -20.75 -8.16
CA ALA A 262 24.21 -21.86 -8.59
C ALA A 262 25.65 -21.43 -8.94
N ASP A 263 25.81 -20.27 -9.58
CA ASP A 263 27.09 -19.77 -10.11
C ASP A 263 27.37 -18.31 -9.74
N GLY A 264 26.39 -17.58 -9.18
CA GLY A 264 26.50 -16.18 -8.79
C GLY A 264 26.38 -15.20 -9.99
N GLU A 265 25.99 -15.68 -11.16
CA GLU A 265 25.82 -14.83 -12.34
C GLU A 265 24.54 -13.98 -12.24
N ASP A 266 24.59 -12.76 -12.76
CA ASP A 266 23.42 -11.90 -12.91
C ASP A 266 22.66 -12.30 -14.19
N ILE A 267 21.48 -12.88 -13.98
CA ILE A 267 20.58 -13.37 -15.05
C ILE A 267 19.41 -12.42 -15.33
N THR A 268 19.45 -11.19 -14.79
CA THR A 268 18.36 -10.21 -14.92
C THR A 268 18.02 -9.93 -16.37
N GLU A 269 19.03 -9.60 -17.19
CA GLU A 269 18.81 -9.28 -18.60
C GLU A 269 18.28 -10.50 -19.37
N ALA A 270 18.78 -11.70 -19.07
CA ALA A 270 18.31 -12.93 -19.70
C ALA A 270 16.82 -13.18 -19.42
N ILE A 271 16.37 -12.97 -18.17
CA ILE A 271 14.95 -13.12 -17.79
C ILE A 271 14.09 -12.02 -18.42
N LEU A 272 14.52 -10.76 -18.39
CA LEU A 272 13.74 -9.63 -18.88
C LEU A 272 13.66 -9.57 -20.41
N SER A 273 14.64 -10.12 -21.13
CA SER A 273 14.66 -10.19 -22.60
C SER A 273 14.02 -11.47 -23.16
N ASP A 274 13.69 -12.44 -22.31
CA ASP A 274 13.13 -13.72 -22.74
C ASP A 274 11.82 -13.54 -23.50
N GLU A 275 11.77 -14.02 -24.73
CA GLU A 275 10.56 -13.99 -25.57
C GLU A 275 9.50 -14.99 -25.15
N ASN A 276 9.89 -15.99 -24.37
CA ASN A 276 9.02 -17.02 -23.82
C ASN A 276 8.41 -16.58 -22.49
N TYR A 277 7.55 -17.43 -21.93
CA TYR A 277 7.02 -17.20 -20.59
C TYR A 277 8.04 -17.62 -19.53
N THR A 278 8.12 -16.83 -18.47
CA THR A 278 8.92 -17.11 -17.29
C THR A 278 8.06 -17.00 -16.04
N PHE A 279 8.01 -18.10 -15.28
CA PHE A 279 7.42 -18.11 -13.96
C PHE A 279 8.44 -17.66 -12.91
N LEU A 280 8.06 -16.70 -12.09
CA LEU A 280 8.84 -16.26 -10.93
C LEU A 280 8.08 -16.56 -9.66
N LEU A 281 8.52 -17.59 -8.93
CA LEU A 281 8.05 -17.87 -7.57
C LEU A 281 8.79 -16.94 -6.62
N VAL A 282 8.08 -15.99 -6.04
CA VAL A 282 8.68 -14.96 -5.17
C VAL A 282 8.45 -15.35 -3.72
N ALA A 283 9.51 -15.76 -3.03
CA ALA A 283 9.49 -16.16 -1.62
C ALA A 283 10.53 -15.34 -0.84
N HIS A 284 10.13 -14.16 -0.35
CA HIS A 284 11.07 -13.23 0.28
C HIS A 284 11.78 -13.82 1.52
N GLN A 285 11.14 -14.74 2.25
CA GLN A 285 11.72 -15.50 3.37
C GLN A 285 11.14 -16.91 3.36
N LEU A 286 11.94 -17.92 3.05
CA LEU A 286 11.51 -19.31 2.94
C LEU A 286 11.09 -19.92 4.28
N ASN A 287 11.76 -19.56 5.37
CA ASN A 287 11.41 -20.00 6.72
C ASN A 287 10.05 -19.49 7.25
N LEU A 288 9.48 -18.48 6.59
CA LEU A 288 8.15 -17.90 6.88
C LEU A 288 7.17 -18.08 5.72
N ALA A 289 7.55 -18.80 4.69
CA ALA A 289 6.71 -19.04 3.53
C ALA A 289 5.57 -20.02 3.86
N ASP A 290 4.39 -19.78 3.27
CA ASP A 290 3.24 -20.68 3.39
C ASP A 290 3.48 -21.91 2.53
N ASP A 291 3.59 -23.08 3.16
CA ASP A 291 3.86 -24.37 2.53
C ASP A 291 2.60 -25.16 2.14
N GLY A 292 1.42 -24.60 2.40
CA GLY A 292 0.14 -25.28 2.18
C GLY A 292 -0.22 -25.54 0.72
N SER A 293 0.51 -24.96 -0.26
CA SER A 293 0.26 -25.13 -1.71
C SER A 293 1.48 -25.67 -2.46
N ILE A 294 2.35 -26.37 -1.77
CA ILE A 294 3.62 -26.87 -2.34
C ILE A 294 3.39 -27.84 -3.49
N ASP A 295 2.47 -28.76 -3.37
CA ASP A 295 2.16 -29.74 -4.42
C ASP A 295 1.80 -29.00 -5.73
N LEU A 296 0.96 -27.95 -5.63
CA LEU A 296 0.57 -27.13 -6.77
C LEU A 296 1.76 -26.32 -7.34
N ILE A 297 2.68 -25.85 -6.49
CA ILE A 297 3.89 -25.16 -6.96
C ILE A 297 4.80 -26.12 -7.74
N ASN A 298 4.96 -27.37 -7.26
CA ASN A 298 5.74 -28.39 -7.96
C ASN A 298 5.06 -28.80 -9.28
N GLU A 299 3.73 -28.95 -9.30
CA GLU A 299 2.97 -29.19 -10.54
C GLU A 299 3.16 -28.05 -11.56
N LEU A 300 3.18 -26.79 -11.12
CA LEU A 300 3.48 -25.63 -11.97
C LEU A 300 4.91 -25.66 -12.52
N TYR A 301 5.86 -26.15 -11.74
CA TYR A 301 7.21 -26.36 -12.20
C TYR A 301 7.28 -27.45 -13.26
N ASP A 302 6.64 -28.62 -13.04
CA ASP A 302 6.55 -29.70 -14.02
C ASP A 302 5.87 -29.25 -15.31
N TYR A 303 4.77 -28.49 -15.20
CA TYR A 303 4.13 -27.87 -16.35
C TYR A 303 5.08 -26.93 -17.10
N SER A 304 5.89 -26.14 -16.42
CA SER A 304 6.87 -25.26 -17.06
C SER A 304 7.91 -26.05 -17.86
N LEU A 305 8.35 -27.17 -17.33
CA LEU A 305 9.30 -28.08 -18.04
C LEU A 305 8.66 -28.72 -19.26
N GLU A 306 7.40 -29.17 -19.16
CA GLU A 306 6.67 -29.79 -20.29
C GLU A 306 6.53 -28.86 -21.49
N TYR A 307 6.25 -27.57 -21.25
CA TYR A 307 6.03 -26.59 -22.31
C TYR A 307 7.28 -25.76 -22.66
N GLY A 308 8.41 -26.00 -21.96
CA GLY A 308 9.68 -25.29 -22.21
C GLY A 308 9.68 -23.84 -21.73
N TYR A 309 8.93 -23.54 -20.67
CA TYR A 309 8.92 -22.24 -20.00
C TYR A 309 9.99 -22.21 -18.90
N ASN A 310 10.53 -21.02 -18.63
CA ASN A 310 11.45 -20.84 -17.53
C ASN A 310 10.70 -20.74 -16.19
N PHE A 311 11.34 -21.28 -15.13
CA PHE A 311 10.82 -21.18 -13.76
C PHE A 311 11.99 -20.90 -12.80
N TYR A 312 11.86 -19.85 -11.98
CA TYR A 312 12.85 -19.48 -10.97
C TYR A 312 12.18 -19.14 -9.66
N CYS A 313 12.80 -19.55 -8.55
CA CYS A 313 12.42 -19.11 -7.21
C CYS A 313 13.32 -17.94 -6.77
N LEU A 314 12.72 -16.77 -6.58
CA LEU A 314 13.38 -15.57 -6.12
C LEU A 314 13.28 -15.45 -4.61
N THR A 315 14.41 -15.38 -3.91
CA THR A 315 14.45 -15.32 -2.44
C THR A 315 15.60 -14.47 -1.93
N SER A 316 15.45 -13.95 -0.71
CA SER A 316 16.56 -13.32 0.05
C SER A 316 17.05 -14.21 1.19
N SER A 317 16.60 -15.47 1.24
CA SER A 317 16.93 -16.43 2.30
C SER A 317 18.37 -16.96 2.17
N SER A 318 18.88 -17.46 3.29
CA SER A 318 20.20 -18.10 3.34
C SER A 318 20.22 -19.43 2.59
N GLN A 319 21.41 -19.93 2.27
CA GLN A 319 21.58 -21.24 1.67
C GLN A 319 21.02 -22.36 2.56
N GLU A 320 21.15 -22.23 3.89
CA GLU A 320 20.59 -23.18 4.84
C GLU A 320 19.06 -23.25 4.78
N ASP A 321 18.38 -22.10 4.67
CA ASP A 321 16.93 -22.05 4.53
C ASP A 321 16.47 -22.67 3.20
N ILE A 322 17.25 -22.49 2.13
CA ILE A 322 16.96 -23.09 0.82
C ILE A 322 17.09 -24.61 0.86
N GLU A 323 18.14 -25.12 1.49
CA GLU A 323 18.32 -26.58 1.65
C GLU A 323 17.19 -27.18 2.47
N LEU A 324 16.84 -26.54 3.59
CA LEU A 324 15.70 -26.96 4.41
C LEU A 324 14.37 -26.91 3.66
N TRP A 325 14.17 -25.87 2.84
CA TRP A 325 13.00 -25.78 1.97
C TRP A 325 12.94 -26.92 0.98
N LYS A 326 14.04 -27.23 0.28
CA LYS A 326 14.12 -28.34 -0.67
C LYS A 326 13.83 -29.69 0.00
N GLU A 327 14.39 -29.93 1.18
CA GLU A 327 14.16 -31.16 1.94
C GLU A 327 12.68 -31.32 2.33
N ASN A 328 12.03 -30.25 2.75
CA ASN A 328 10.64 -30.30 3.21
C ASN A 328 9.62 -30.33 2.06
N THR A 329 9.95 -29.77 0.90
CA THR A 329 8.99 -29.50 -0.17
C THR A 329 9.23 -30.31 -1.44
N GLY A 330 10.41 -30.96 -1.55
CA GLY A 330 10.82 -31.61 -2.79
C GLY A 330 11.08 -30.65 -3.96
N ALA A 331 11.34 -29.37 -3.69
CA ALA A 331 11.55 -28.34 -4.72
C ALA A 331 12.80 -28.63 -5.57
N GLU A 332 12.62 -28.77 -6.88
CA GLU A 332 13.69 -29.00 -7.87
C GLU A 332 13.99 -27.76 -8.72
N TYR A 333 13.17 -26.72 -8.64
CA TYR A 333 13.35 -25.48 -9.38
C TYR A 333 14.60 -24.70 -8.94
N PRO A 334 15.23 -23.91 -9.86
CA PRO A 334 16.40 -23.10 -9.54
C PRO A 334 16.05 -21.93 -8.63
N PHE A 335 16.98 -21.63 -7.70
CA PHE A 335 16.88 -20.51 -6.77
C PHE A 335 17.78 -19.37 -7.20
N CYS A 336 17.26 -18.15 -7.05
CA CYS A 336 17.99 -16.91 -7.34
C CYS A 336 17.87 -15.96 -6.16
N PHE A 337 18.94 -15.23 -5.90
CA PHE A 337 18.94 -14.19 -4.88
C PHE A 337 18.41 -12.88 -5.46
N VAL A 338 17.49 -12.27 -4.73
CA VAL A 338 16.99 -10.91 -4.96
C VAL A 338 16.85 -10.22 -3.62
N ASP A 339 17.08 -8.91 -3.59
CA ASP A 339 16.93 -8.10 -2.37
C ASP A 339 15.52 -8.21 -1.76
N ASN A 340 15.47 -8.30 -0.43
CA ASN A 340 14.25 -8.50 0.33
C ASN A 340 13.21 -7.38 0.15
N ILE A 341 13.65 -6.11 0.04
CA ILE A 341 12.75 -4.96 -0.16
C ILE A 341 12.10 -5.06 -1.54
N THR A 342 12.91 -5.41 -2.55
CA THR A 342 12.46 -5.65 -3.92
C THR A 342 11.43 -6.77 -3.97
N LEU A 343 11.71 -7.94 -3.37
CA LEU A 343 10.76 -9.07 -3.33
C LEU A 343 9.43 -8.69 -2.68
N LYS A 344 9.46 -7.99 -1.55
CA LYS A 344 8.25 -7.48 -0.88
C LYS A 344 7.50 -6.46 -1.74
N THR A 345 8.21 -5.71 -2.59
CA THR A 345 7.61 -4.76 -3.53
C THR A 345 7.01 -5.47 -4.74
N MET A 346 7.63 -6.55 -5.21
CA MET A 346 7.12 -7.34 -6.32
C MET A 346 5.76 -7.96 -6.00
N ILE A 347 5.60 -8.62 -4.85
CA ILE A 347 4.35 -9.31 -4.49
C ILE A 347 4.10 -9.29 -2.98
N ARG A 348 2.81 -9.25 -2.57
CA ARG A 348 2.39 -9.25 -1.15
C ARG A 348 1.99 -10.64 -0.64
N SER A 349 2.54 -11.69 -1.21
CA SER A 349 2.35 -13.08 -0.78
C SER A 349 3.71 -13.74 -0.58
N ASN A 350 3.83 -14.60 0.40
CA ASN A 350 5.06 -15.36 0.66
C ASN A 350 4.75 -16.86 0.83
N PRO A 351 4.94 -17.68 -0.23
CA PRO A 351 5.33 -17.28 -1.56
C PRO A 351 4.18 -16.64 -2.36
N GLY A 352 4.52 -16.05 -3.49
CA GLY A 352 3.59 -15.62 -4.53
C GLY A 352 4.17 -15.95 -5.89
N LEU A 353 3.32 -16.05 -6.91
CA LEU A 353 3.72 -16.39 -8.26
C LEU A 353 3.50 -15.21 -9.21
N MET A 354 4.46 -14.96 -10.08
CA MET A 354 4.35 -13.98 -11.17
C MET A 354 4.63 -14.68 -12.50
N LEU A 355 3.91 -14.30 -13.53
CA LEU A 355 4.16 -14.71 -14.91
C LEU A 355 4.68 -13.51 -15.70
N LEU A 356 5.85 -13.65 -16.28
CA LEU A 356 6.49 -12.65 -17.11
C LEU A 356 6.60 -13.13 -18.56
N LYS A 357 6.62 -12.17 -19.48
CA LYS A 357 7.02 -12.38 -20.89
C LYS A 357 7.63 -11.09 -21.42
N LYS A 358 8.84 -11.14 -21.96
CA LYS A 358 9.60 -9.97 -22.46
C LYS A 358 9.68 -8.83 -21.42
N GLY A 359 9.95 -9.16 -20.17
CA GLY A 359 10.04 -8.19 -19.08
C GLY A 359 8.71 -7.58 -18.64
N VAL A 360 7.58 -7.92 -19.28
CA VAL A 360 6.25 -7.46 -18.90
C VAL A 360 5.62 -8.42 -17.93
N VAL A 361 5.03 -7.91 -16.86
CA VAL A 361 4.26 -8.71 -15.88
C VAL A 361 2.89 -9.04 -16.48
N TYR A 362 2.65 -10.31 -16.79
CA TYR A 362 1.39 -10.78 -17.37
C TYR A 362 0.34 -11.06 -16.32
N GLN A 363 0.71 -11.82 -15.27
CA GLN A 363 -0.19 -12.21 -14.19
C GLN A 363 0.54 -12.28 -12.85
N LYS A 364 -0.23 -12.21 -11.77
CA LYS A 364 0.26 -12.37 -10.39
C LYS A 364 -0.76 -13.14 -9.56
N TRP A 365 -0.29 -14.11 -8.78
CA TRP A 365 -1.13 -14.93 -7.89
C TRP A 365 -0.55 -14.96 -6.47
N SER A 366 -1.42 -14.92 -5.49
CA SER A 366 -1.07 -15.31 -4.13
C SER A 366 -0.93 -16.83 -4.06
N VAL A 367 -0.17 -17.33 -3.11
CA VAL A 367 -0.09 -18.79 -2.82
C VAL A 367 -1.46 -19.45 -2.65
N ARG A 368 -2.51 -18.70 -2.33
CA ARG A 368 -3.86 -19.20 -2.07
C ARG A 368 -4.78 -19.22 -3.29
N ASN A 369 -4.35 -18.73 -4.40
CA ASN A 369 -5.10 -18.75 -5.66
C ASN A 369 -4.18 -18.99 -6.85
N LEU A 370 -3.18 -19.86 -6.68
CA LEU A 370 -2.34 -20.33 -7.78
C LEU A 370 -3.22 -21.00 -8.84
N PRO A 371 -2.84 -20.93 -10.13
CA PRO A 371 -3.53 -21.66 -11.18
C PRO A 371 -3.45 -23.17 -10.95
N ASP A 372 -4.56 -23.86 -11.12
CA ASP A 372 -4.66 -25.30 -10.94
C ASP A 372 -4.54 -26.07 -12.28
N GLU A 373 -4.53 -27.40 -12.23
CA GLU A 373 -4.42 -28.25 -13.41
C GLU A 373 -5.51 -28.00 -14.46
N TYR A 374 -6.70 -27.54 -14.05
CA TYR A 374 -7.82 -27.26 -14.98
C TYR A 374 -7.59 -25.97 -15.74
N GLU A 375 -6.81 -25.05 -15.21
CA GLU A 375 -6.44 -23.79 -15.87
C GLU A 375 -5.22 -23.96 -16.79
N LEU A 376 -4.48 -25.10 -16.67
CA LEU A 376 -3.21 -25.40 -17.34
C LEU A 376 -3.33 -26.49 -18.43
N LEU A 377 -4.49 -26.64 -19.06
CA LEU A 377 -4.79 -27.71 -20.02
C LEU A 377 -4.14 -27.55 -21.41
N GLY A 378 -3.10 -26.75 -21.56
CA GLY A 378 -2.42 -26.51 -22.85
C GLY A 378 -1.33 -25.45 -22.74
N PRO A 379 -0.70 -25.07 -23.86
CA PRO A 379 0.32 -24.02 -23.84
C PRO A 379 -0.27 -22.66 -23.48
N LEU A 380 0.47 -21.84 -22.71
CA LEU A 380 0.01 -20.54 -22.19
C LEU A 380 -0.48 -19.58 -23.28
N GLU A 381 0.05 -19.68 -24.49
CA GLU A 381 -0.38 -18.87 -25.64
C GLU A 381 -1.85 -19.05 -26.00
N LEU A 382 -2.43 -20.19 -25.65
CA LEU A 382 -3.85 -20.55 -25.94
C LEU A 382 -4.74 -20.40 -24.71
N LEU A 383 -4.18 -20.15 -23.54
CA LEU A 383 -4.91 -20.08 -22.29
C LEU A 383 -5.17 -18.61 -21.86
N PRO A 384 -6.28 -18.34 -21.18
CA PRO A 384 -6.57 -17.00 -20.66
C PRO A 384 -5.48 -16.47 -19.73
N ILE A 385 -4.85 -17.34 -18.93
CA ILE A 385 -3.79 -16.97 -17.99
C ILE A 385 -2.51 -16.50 -18.68
N GLY A 386 -2.26 -16.92 -19.92
CA GLY A 386 -1.16 -16.43 -20.75
C GLY A 386 -1.45 -15.10 -21.45
N SER A 387 -2.64 -14.53 -21.27
CA SER A 387 -2.95 -13.21 -21.77
C SER A 387 -2.66 -12.14 -20.72
N CYS A 388 -2.05 -11.03 -21.16
CA CYS A 388 -1.90 -9.85 -20.29
C CYS A 388 -3.23 -9.09 -20.28
N ASP A 389 -4.12 -9.46 -19.35
CA ASP A 389 -5.36 -8.73 -19.15
C ASP A 389 -5.07 -7.38 -18.49
N LYS A 390 -4.84 -6.38 -19.33
CA LYS A 390 -4.83 -4.98 -18.91
C LYS A 390 -6.26 -4.55 -18.60
N GLU A 391 -6.93 -5.20 -17.63
CA GLU A 391 -8.12 -4.59 -17.07
C GLU A 391 -7.75 -3.18 -16.65
N SER A 392 -8.32 -2.21 -17.35
CA SER A 392 -8.04 -0.82 -17.10
C SER A 392 -8.22 -0.54 -15.60
N LEU A 393 -7.19 -0.07 -14.92
CA LEU A 393 -7.22 0.38 -13.52
C LEU A 393 -8.47 1.26 -13.27
N PHE A 394 -8.84 2.05 -14.27
CA PHE A 394 -10.03 2.88 -14.27
C PHE A 394 -11.34 2.05 -14.12
N TYR A 395 -11.44 0.90 -14.79
CA TYR A 395 -12.62 0.03 -14.67
C TYR A 395 -12.72 -0.59 -13.27
N LYS A 396 -11.61 -1.08 -12.71
CA LYS A 396 -11.56 -1.61 -11.35
C LYS A 396 -11.93 -0.53 -10.31
N ILE A 397 -11.43 0.70 -10.50
CA ILE A 397 -11.77 1.84 -9.63
C ILE A 397 -13.26 2.12 -9.70
N ILE A 398 -13.84 2.28 -10.91
CA ILE A 398 -15.29 2.53 -11.06
C ILE A 398 -16.10 1.41 -10.40
N TRP A 399 -15.71 0.17 -10.57
CA TRP A 399 -16.42 -0.98 -10.01
C TRP A 399 -16.41 -0.92 -8.46
N ALA A 400 -15.24 -0.77 -7.84
CA ALA A 400 -15.11 -0.68 -6.39
C ALA A 400 -15.86 0.52 -5.81
N PHE A 401 -15.73 1.70 -6.44
CA PHE A 401 -16.47 2.90 -6.02
C PHE A 401 -17.99 2.76 -6.21
N SER A 402 -18.43 2.13 -7.29
CA SER A 402 -19.86 1.89 -7.52
C SER A 402 -20.47 1.01 -6.45
N TRP A 403 -19.81 -0.07 -6.06
CA TRP A 403 -20.25 -0.94 -4.96
C TRP A 403 -20.34 -0.22 -3.63
N PHE A 404 -19.47 0.76 -3.38
CA PHE A 404 -19.52 1.55 -2.15
C PHE A 404 -20.59 2.65 -2.20
N PHE A 405 -20.57 3.47 -3.25
CA PHE A 405 -21.40 4.68 -3.30
C PHE A 405 -22.85 4.41 -3.71
N PHE A 406 -23.13 3.42 -4.56
CA PHE A 406 -24.49 3.18 -5.06
C PHE A 406 -25.48 2.79 -3.95
N PRO A 407 -25.19 1.86 -3.03
CA PRO A 407 -26.11 1.58 -1.92
C PRO A 407 -26.28 2.77 -0.97
N LEU A 408 -25.20 3.50 -0.68
CA LEU A 408 -25.27 4.69 0.18
C LEU A 408 -26.09 5.82 -0.46
N PHE A 409 -25.97 5.98 -1.76
CA PHE A 409 -26.77 6.92 -2.54
C PHE A 409 -28.27 6.54 -2.50
N LEU A 410 -28.59 5.25 -2.70
CA LEU A 410 -29.98 4.75 -2.60
C LEU A 410 -30.58 4.99 -1.20
N ILE A 411 -29.82 4.66 -0.16
CA ILE A 411 -30.25 4.91 1.22
C ILE A 411 -30.53 6.40 1.46
N SER A 412 -29.63 7.27 1.01
CA SER A 412 -29.77 8.73 1.14
C SER A 412 -30.97 9.27 0.36
N MET A 413 -31.18 8.76 -0.86
CA MET A 413 -32.31 9.14 -1.71
C MET A 413 -33.65 8.71 -1.11
N LEU A 414 -33.73 7.48 -0.62
CA LEU A 414 -34.93 6.97 0.05
C LEU A 414 -35.25 7.78 1.32
N ASP A 415 -34.24 8.15 2.13
CA ASP A 415 -34.42 9.01 3.28
C ASP A 415 -34.98 10.40 2.92
N LEU A 416 -34.45 10.98 1.84
CA LEU A 416 -34.95 12.28 1.32
C LEU A 416 -36.39 12.18 0.83
N LEU A 417 -36.74 11.12 0.11
CA LEU A 417 -38.09 10.87 -0.37
C LEU A 417 -39.07 10.66 0.80
N TYR A 418 -38.66 9.88 1.79
CA TYR A 418 -39.46 9.66 3.00
C TYR A 418 -39.70 10.97 3.79
N LYS A 419 -38.64 11.82 3.96
CA LYS A 419 -38.78 13.14 4.61
C LYS A 419 -39.76 14.05 3.84
N ARG A 420 -39.70 14.06 2.49
CA ARG A 420 -40.63 14.85 1.67
C ARG A 420 -42.06 14.35 1.77
N TYR A 421 -42.24 13.03 1.70
CA TYR A 421 -43.58 12.41 1.83
C TYR A 421 -44.21 12.71 3.22
N TYR A 422 -43.45 12.53 4.30
CA TYR A 422 -43.90 12.80 5.65
C TYR A 422 -44.27 14.26 5.88
N LYS A 423 -43.43 15.19 5.38
CA LYS A 423 -43.68 16.63 5.47
C LYS A 423 -44.94 17.03 4.69
N ARG A 424 -45.20 16.45 3.54
CA ARG A 424 -46.37 16.71 2.70
C ARG A 424 -47.64 16.26 3.42
N ASN A 425 -47.65 15.07 4.01
CA ASN A 425 -48.80 14.55 4.69
C ASN A 425 -49.11 15.29 6.01
N HIS A 426 -48.12 15.79 6.73
CA HIS A 426 -48.32 16.60 7.92
C HIS A 426 -48.83 18.02 7.59
N ASN A 427 -48.37 18.62 6.53
CA ASN A 427 -48.89 19.92 6.08
C ASN A 427 -50.36 19.80 5.62
N LEU A 428 -50.74 18.72 4.93
CA LEU A 428 -52.12 18.45 4.52
C LEU A 428 -53.03 18.24 5.72
N LYS A 429 -52.58 17.62 6.84
CA LYS A 429 -53.36 17.48 8.05
C LYS A 429 -53.62 18.82 8.74
N ASN A 430 -52.61 19.72 8.76
CA ASN A 430 -52.74 21.05 9.37
C ASN A 430 -53.58 22.04 8.50
N GLU A 431 -53.88 21.72 7.25
CA GLU A 431 -54.77 22.49 6.37
C GLU A 431 -56.24 22.04 6.52
N TYR A 432 -56.51 20.87 7.16
CA TYR A 432 -57.86 20.33 7.35
C TYR A 432 -58.32 20.36 8.83
N GLU A 433 -57.48 20.83 9.76
CA GLU A 433 -57.84 21.23 11.13
C GLU A 433 -57.99 22.76 11.23
#